data_577ae8a5ce46adaaf7fd377963f82fe2
#
_entry.id   577ae8a5ce46adaaf7fd377963f82fe2
#
_cell.length_a   1.000
_cell.length_b   1.000
_cell.length_c   1.000
_cell.angle_alpha   90.00
_cell.angle_beta   90.00
_cell.angle_gamma   90.00
#
_symmetry.space_group_name_H-M   'P 1'
#
loop_
_entity.id
_entity.type
_entity.pdbx_description
1 polymer ?
#
loop_
_entity_poly.entity_id
_entity_poly.type
_entity_poly.pdbx_seq_one_letter_code
_entity_poly.pdbx_strand_id
1 'polypeptide(L)'
;MNLIDKLLCVDKAKIEEKETKKIKSKKLERLVGENAEITIRELSGKRYNSLQAMLYDKNGNRDMTAVYDFNLMCCVYGIVEPDLKNEKLMEHFGASTPKDLAAALFGVESGPIASKIVELSGLGENAEEEVKNS
;
A
#
# COMPACT_ATOMS: atom_id res chain seq x y z
N MET A 1 -1.45 -26.83 25.21
CA MET A 1 -0.59 -26.58 24.03
C MET A 1 -0.03 -25.18 24.11
N ASN A 2 1.28 -25.03 24.13
CA ASN A 2 1.91 -23.71 24.17
C ASN A 2 1.97 -23.07 22.75
N LEU A 3 2.43 -21.85 22.66
CA LEU A 3 2.48 -21.12 21.40
C LEU A 3 3.37 -21.80 20.36
N ILE A 4 4.51 -22.39 20.79
CA ILE A 4 5.41 -23.08 19.87
C ILE A 4 4.67 -24.24 19.21
N ASP A 5 3.95 -25.05 20.01
CA ASP A 5 3.18 -26.17 19.49
C ASP A 5 2.11 -25.72 18.49
N LYS A 6 1.43 -24.62 18.80
CA LYS A 6 0.40 -24.06 17.91
C LYS A 6 1.02 -23.61 16.59
N LEU A 7 2.18 -22.96 16.64
CA LEU A 7 2.87 -22.47 15.44
C LEU A 7 3.37 -23.62 14.56
N LEU A 8 3.80 -24.74 15.19
CA LEU A 8 4.26 -25.89 14.43
C LEU A 8 3.13 -26.57 13.64
N CYS A 9 1.88 -26.29 14.00
CA CYS A 9 0.72 -26.79 13.28
C CYS A 9 0.29 -25.89 12.11
N VAL A 10 0.90 -24.72 11.98
CA VAL A 10 0.54 -23.75 10.92
C VAL A 10 1.27 -24.12 9.62
N ASP A 11 0.52 -24.14 8.50
CA ASP A 11 1.12 -24.33 7.19
C ASP A 11 2.04 -23.13 6.89
N LYS A 12 3.26 -23.44 6.43
CA LYS A 12 4.25 -22.41 6.08
C LYS A 12 3.69 -21.38 5.11
N ALA A 13 2.87 -21.81 4.16
CA ALA A 13 2.27 -20.92 3.17
C ALA A 13 1.39 -19.85 3.80
N LYS A 14 0.83 -20.11 4.99
CA LYS A 14 -0.04 -19.15 5.66
C LYS A 14 0.68 -17.87 6.07
N ILE A 15 1.98 -17.94 6.35
CA ILE A 15 2.80 -16.78 6.68
C ILE A 15 2.87 -15.81 5.47
N GLU A 16 2.82 -16.35 4.27
CA GLU A 16 2.95 -15.57 3.04
C GLU A 16 1.63 -14.97 2.58
N GLU A 17 0.51 -15.35 3.20
CA GLU A 17 -0.79 -14.76 2.89
C GLU A 17 -0.79 -13.28 3.29
N LYS A 18 -1.25 -12.44 2.37
CA LYS A 18 -1.36 -11.00 2.61
C LYS A 18 -2.79 -10.66 3.00
N GLU A 19 -2.94 -9.87 4.04
CA GLU A 19 -4.23 -9.34 4.42
C GLU A 19 -4.68 -8.32 3.37
N THR A 20 -5.93 -8.42 2.93
CA THR A 20 -6.50 -7.55 1.91
C THR A 20 -7.74 -6.84 2.43
N LYS A 21 -8.06 -5.70 1.82
CA LYS A 21 -9.24 -4.92 2.17
C LYS A 21 -9.74 -4.19 0.93
N LYS A 22 -11.05 -4.04 0.83
CA LYS A 22 -11.67 -3.23 -0.23
C LYS A 22 -11.98 -1.86 0.34
N ILE A 23 -11.62 -0.82 -0.40
CA ILE A 23 -11.92 0.56 -0.02
C ILE A 23 -12.45 1.31 -1.23
N LYS A 24 -13.27 2.33 -1.00
CA LYS A 24 -13.80 3.16 -2.08
C LYS A 24 -12.76 4.16 -2.55
N SER A 25 -12.74 4.40 -3.85
CA SER A 25 -11.96 5.48 -4.43
C SER A 25 -12.90 6.51 -5.04
N LYS A 26 -13.00 7.67 -4.43
CA LYS A 26 -13.85 8.76 -4.94
C LYS A 26 -13.40 9.24 -6.30
N LYS A 27 -12.09 9.26 -6.53
CA LYS A 27 -11.56 9.70 -7.81
C LYS A 27 -11.90 8.73 -8.92
N LEU A 28 -11.78 7.41 -8.67
CA LEU A 28 -12.20 6.41 -9.65
C LEU A 28 -13.71 6.45 -9.88
N GLU A 29 -14.50 6.68 -8.83
CA GLU A 29 -15.94 6.81 -8.99
C GLU A 29 -16.30 7.94 -9.94
N ARG A 30 -15.59 9.06 -9.87
CA ARG A 30 -15.80 10.18 -10.81
C ARG A 30 -15.39 9.81 -12.23
N LEU A 31 -14.30 9.04 -12.37
CA LEU A 31 -13.82 8.65 -13.70
C LEU A 31 -14.75 7.66 -14.39
N VAL A 32 -15.26 6.68 -13.67
CA VAL A 32 -16.11 5.63 -14.25
C VAL A 32 -17.61 5.96 -14.19
N GLY A 33 -18.00 6.95 -13.39
CA GLY A 33 -19.39 7.39 -13.28
C GLY A 33 -20.29 6.50 -12.44
N GLU A 34 -19.71 5.60 -11.66
CA GLU A 34 -20.43 4.70 -10.76
C GLU A 34 -19.53 4.29 -9.58
N ASN A 35 -20.07 3.50 -8.65
CA ASN A 35 -19.30 3.03 -7.51
C ASN A 35 -18.03 2.30 -7.97
N ALA A 36 -16.90 2.64 -7.35
CA ALA A 36 -15.62 2.01 -7.65
C ALA A 36 -14.88 1.71 -6.35
N GLU A 37 -14.58 0.44 -6.15
CA GLU A 37 -13.78 -0.03 -5.03
C GLU A 37 -12.43 -0.51 -5.53
N ILE A 38 -11.39 -0.23 -4.75
CA ILE A 38 -10.07 -0.79 -5.00
C ILE A 38 -9.79 -1.84 -3.93
N THR A 39 -8.98 -2.82 -4.27
CA THR A 39 -8.52 -3.82 -3.31
C THR A 39 -7.09 -3.52 -2.96
N ILE A 40 -6.82 -3.35 -1.66
CA ILE A 40 -5.47 -3.09 -1.15
C ILE A 40 -4.99 -4.31 -0.35
N ARG A 41 -3.67 -4.43 -0.21
CA ARG A 41 -3.04 -5.47 0.59
C ARG A 41 -1.96 -4.87 1.48
N GLU A 42 -1.60 -5.60 2.53
CA GLU A 42 -0.49 -5.20 3.38
C GLU A 42 0.84 -5.28 2.62
N LEU A 43 1.79 -4.46 3.05
CA LEU A 43 3.17 -4.49 2.54
C LEU A 43 3.99 -5.43 3.41
N SER A 44 4.99 -6.09 2.81
CA SER A 44 5.97 -6.83 3.60
C SER A 44 6.85 -5.84 4.37
N GLY A 45 7.43 -6.30 5.48
CA GLY A 45 8.34 -5.45 6.25
C GLY A 45 9.51 -4.94 5.42
N LYS A 46 10.06 -5.81 4.58
CA LYS A 46 11.15 -5.45 3.68
C LYS A 46 10.75 -4.34 2.70
N ARG A 47 9.57 -4.47 2.11
CA ARG A 47 9.06 -3.48 1.15
C ARG A 47 8.79 -2.14 1.84
N TYR A 48 8.14 -2.17 2.99
CA TYR A 48 7.86 -0.96 3.75
C TYR A 48 9.16 -0.24 4.13
N ASN A 49 10.15 -0.98 4.62
CA ASN A 49 11.44 -0.41 4.99
C ASN A 49 12.12 0.25 3.78
N SER A 50 12.09 -0.41 2.64
CA SER A 50 12.64 0.12 1.40
C SER A 50 11.96 1.42 0.97
N LEU A 51 10.62 1.48 1.09
CA LEU A 51 9.86 2.68 0.74
C LEU A 51 10.12 3.81 1.73
N GLN A 52 10.22 3.51 3.04
CA GLN A 52 10.52 4.53 4.04
C GLN A 52 11.85 5.22 3.79
N ALA A 53 12.83 4.50 3.25
CA ALA A 53 14.13 5.08 2.94
C ALA A 53 14.03 6.25 1.93
N MET A 54 12.97 6.27 1.10
CA MET A 54 12.73 7.37 0.16
C MET A 54 12.44 8.70 0.86
N LEU A 55 11.99 8.65 2.11
CA LEU A 55 11.60 9.85 2.86
C LEU A 55 12.79 10.59 3.47
N TYR A 56 13.99 10.06 3.31
CA TYR A 56 15.21 10.65 3.88
C TYR A 56 16.22 10.90 2.78
N ASP A 57 16.93 12.03 2.91
CA ASP A 57 18.00 12.35 1.98
C ASP A 57 19.30 11.60 2.36
N LYS A 58 20.36 11.80 1.58
CA LYS A 58 21.65 11.14 1.80
C LYS A 58 22.32 11.53 3.14
N ASN A 59 21.89 12.63 3.75
CA ASN A 59 22.40 13.10 5.04
C ASN A 59 21.53 12.61 6.21
N GLY A 60 20.50 11.80 5.93
CA GLY A 60 19.60 11.27 6.96
C GLY A 60 18.51 12.23 7.39
N ASN A 61 18.32 13.34 6.69
CA ASN A 61 17.27 14.31 6.98
C ASN A 61 16.00 13.97 6.21
N ARG A 62 14.85 14.20 6.84
CA ARG A 62 13.56 13.96 6.19
C ARG A 62 13.37 14.90 5.00
N ASP A 63 13.02 14.31 3.86
CA ASP A 63 12.75 15.04 2.63
C ASP A 63 11.25 15.13 2.39
N MET A 64 10.65 16.27 2.71
CA MET A 64 9.22 16.48 2.56
C MET A 64 8.77 16.47 1.10
N THR A 65 9.69 16.71 0.16
CA THR A 65 9.33 16.68 -1.27
C THR A 65 9.15 15.24 -1.77
N ALA A 66 9.63 14.24 -1.04
CA ALA A 66 9.52 12.83 -1.40
C ALA A 66 8.21 12.19 -0.93
N VAL A 67 7.39 12.89 -0.14
CA VAL A 67 6.17 12.31 0.45
C VAL A 67 5.17 11.85 -0.62
N TYR A 68 4.97 12.64 -1.65
CA TYR A 68 4.05 12.27 -2.74
C TYR A 68 4.52 11.01 -3.46
N ASP A 69 5.81 10.93 -3.77
CA ASP A 69 6.39 9.75 -4.42
C ASP A 69 6.27 8.51 -3.53
N PHE A 70 6.48 8.67 -2.22
CA PHE A 70 6.28 7.60 -1.25
C PHE A 70 4.84 7.08 -1.31
N ASN A 71 3.87 7.99 -1.30
CA ASN A 71 2.45 7.63 -1.36
C ASN A 71 2.14 6.85 -2.64
N LEU A 72 2.65 7.32 -3.79
CA LEU A 72 2.45 6.64 -5.06
C LEU A 72 3.05 5.24 -5.06
N MET A 73 4.25 5.08 -4.50
CA MET A 73 4.90 3.77 -4.45
C MET A 73 4.19 2.81 -3.49
N CYS A 74 3.64 3.32 -2.39
CA CYS A 74 2.77 2.51 -1.54
C CYS A 74 1.58 1.98 -2.34
N CYS A 75 0.98 2.82 -3.19
CA CYS A 75 -0.13 2.42 -4.05
C CYS A 75 0.32 1.35 -5.05
N VAL A 76 1.49 1.51 -5.67
CA VAL A 76 2.02 0.55 -6.65
C VAL A 76 2.14 -0.85 -6.03
N TYR A 77 2.63 -0.93 -4.81
CA TYR A 77 2.86 -2.22 -4.17
C TYR A 77 1.68 -2.71 -3.33
N GLY A 78 0.79 -1.82 -2.94
CA GLY A 78 -0.33 -2.14 -2.06
C GLY A 78 -1.68 -2.27 -2.74
N ILE A 79 -1.85 -1.80 -3.97
CA ILE A 79 -3.12 -1.95 -4.69
C ILE A 79 -3.06 -3.22 -5.53
N VAL A 80 -3.99 -4.13 -5.27
CA VAL A 80 -4.12 -5.41 -5.99
C VAL A 80 -5.03 -5.23 -7.20
N GLU A 81 -6.16 -4.53 -6.99
CA GLU A 81 -7.16 -4.29 -8.04
C GLU A 81 -7.56 -2.81 -8.01
N PRO A 82 -7.42 -2.09 -9.10
CA PRO A 82 -6.93 -2.50 -10.42
C PRO A 82 -5.42 -2.75 -10.43
N ASP A 83 -4.98 -3.66 -11.28
CA ASP A 83 -3.55 -3.96 -11.44
C ASP A 83 -2.84 -2.79 -12.13
N LEU A 84 -2.03 -2.05 -11.37
CA LEU A 84 -1.31 -0.88 -11.90
C LEU A 84 -0.18 -1.24 -12.86
N LYS A 85 0.15 -2.52 -12.98
CA LYS A 85 1.14 -3.02 -13.93
C LYS A 85 0.50 -3.45 -15.25
N ASN A 86 -0.82 -3.31 -15.37
CA ASN A 86 -1.55 -3.68 -16.59
C ASN A 86 -1.11 -2.78 -17.74
N GLU A 87 -0.51 -3.36 -18.76
CA GLU A 87 0.05 -2.62 -19.89
C GLU A 87 -0.99 -1.84 -20.68
N LYS A 88 -2.17 -2.42 -20.88
CA LYS A 88 -3.25 -1.76 -21.61
C LYS A 88 -3.75 -0.55 -20.86
N LEU A 89 -3.83 -0.66 -19.53
CA LEU A 89 -4.26 0.43 -18.68
C LEU A 89 -3.24 1.57 -18.70
N MET A 90 -1.95 1.23 -18.59
CA MET A 90 -0.88 2.21 -18.67
C MET A 90 -0.89 2.93 -20.01
N GLU A 91 -1.00 2.19 -21.10
CA GLU A 91 -1.04 2.76 -22.45
C GLU A 91 -2.23 3.69 -22.63
N HIS A 92 -3.40 3.26 -22.17
CA HIS A 92 -4.63 4.04 -22.29
C HIS A 92 -4.51 5.42 -21.62
N PHE A 93 -3.89 5.48 -20.46
CA PHE A 93 -3.72 6.74 -19.71
C PHE A 93 -2.37 7.42 -19.96
N GLY A 94 -1.59 6.94 -20.90
CA GLY A 94 -0.30 7.55 -21.24
C GLY A 94 0.76 7.45 -20.15
N ALA A 95 0.66 6.43 -19.30
CA ALA A 95 1.61 6.21 -18.21
C ALA A 95 2.75 5.29 -18.65
N SER A 96 3.98 5.71 -18.39
CA SER A 96 5.17 4.91 -18.73
C SER A 96 5.53 3.89 -17.65
N THR A 97 5.06 4.12 -16.41
CA THR A 97 5.36 3.25 -15.26
C THR A 97 4.11 3.08 -14.41
N PRO A 98 4.05 2.03 -13.56
CA PRO A 98 2.96 1.90 -12.60
C PRO A 98 2.81 3.10 -11.67
N LYS A 99 3.92 3.74 -11.30
CA LYS A 99 3.90 4.97 -10.50
C LYS A 99 3.18 6.11 -11.21
N ASP A 100 3.47 6.29 -12.50
CA ASP A 100 2.81 7.30 -13.32
C ASP A 100 1.32 7.00 -13.44
N LEU A 101 0.96 5.72 -13.56
CA LEU A 101 -0.45 5.32 -13.61
C LEU A 101 -1.15 5.62 -12.29
N ALA A 102 -0.51 5.35 -11.16
CA ALA A 102 -1.06 5.68 -9.85
C ALA A 102 -1.31 7.20 -9.72
N ALA A 103 -0.36 8.00 -10.21
CA ALA A 103 -0.50 9.46 -10.21
C ALA A 103 -1.69 9.91 -11.06
N ALA A 104 -1.85 9.31 -12.24
CA ALA A 104 -2.94 9.65 -13.16
C ALA A 104 -4.31 9.28 -12.60
N LEU A 105 -4.42 8.08 -12.01
CA LEU A 105 -5.69 7.56 -11.50
C LEU A 105 -6.09 8.18 -10.16
N PHE A 106 -5.15 8.38 -9.26
CA PHE A 106 -5.46 8.76 -7.87
C PHE A 106 -5.02 10.16 -7.49
N GLY A 107 -3.88 10.62 -8.02
CA GLY A 107 -3.38 11.95 -7.67
C GLY A 107 -3.24 12.13 -6.16
N VAL A 108 -3.87 13.18 -5.63
CA VAL A 108 -3.84 13.51 -4.20
C VAL A 108 -4.45 12.40 -3.34
N GLU A 109 -5.40 11.64 -3.88
CA GLU A 109 -6.03 10.53 -3.17
C GLU A 109 -5.01 9.43 -2.82
N SER A 110 -3.84 9.42 -3.47
CA SER A 110 -2.78 8.47 -3.14
C SER A 110 -2.35 8.55 -1.67
N GLY A 111 -2.45 9.73 -1.05
CA GLY A 111 -2.12 9.92 0.36
C GLY A 111 -3.03 9.10 1.28
N PRO A 112 -4.34 9.32 1.26
CA PRO A 112 -5.28 8.50 2.03
C PRO A 112 -5.20 7.02 1.73
N ILE A 113 -5.01 6.64 0.45
CA ILE A 113 -4.87 5.23 0.08
C ILE A 113 -3.60 4.64 0.70
N ALA A 114 -2.47 5.34 0.59
CA ALA A 114 -1.21 4.90 1.18
C ALA A 114 -1.34 4.73 2.69
N SER A 115 -2.03 5.65 3.37
CA SER A 115 -2.28 5.56 4.81
C SER A 115 -3.05 4.29 5.16
N LYS A 116 -4.05 3.93 4.36
CA LYS A 116 -4.82 2.71 4.57
C LYS A 116 -3.97 1.45 4.37
N ILE A 117 -3.09 1.46 3.37
CA ILE A 117 -2.18 0.35 3.11
C ILE A 117 -1.19 0.18 4.28
N VAL A 118 -0.62 1.27 4.77
CA VAL A 118 0.31 1.27 5.91
C VAL A 118 -0.41 0.78 7.17
N GLU A 119 -1.62 1.26 7.41
CA GLU A 119 -2.45 0.83 8.55
C GLU A 119 -2.75 -0.67 8.48
N LEU A 120 -3.14 -1.17 7.31
CA LEU A 120 -3.40 -2.60 7.08
C LEU A 120 -2.16 -3.45 7.34
N SER A 121 -0.98 -2.87 7.09
CA SER A 121 0.31 -3.53 7.32
C SER A 121 0.72 -3.57 8.80
N GLY A 122 -0.13 -3.05 9.70
CA GLY A 122 0.16 -3.03 11.12
C GLY A 122 1.05 -1.88 11.58
N LEU A 123 1.19 -0.86 10.73
CA LEU A 123 2.12 0.27 10.96
C LEU A 123 1.39 1.61 11.14
N GLY A 124 0.08 1.54 11.47
CA GLY A 124 -0.72 2.72 11.72
C GLY A 124 -0.38 3.40 13.06
N GLU A 125 -1.00 4.55 13.30
CA GLU A 125 -0.75 5.38 14.50
C GLU A 125 -0.91 4.62 15.81
N ASN A 126 -1.80 3.63 15.87
CA ASN A 126 -2.11 2.89 17.08
C ASN A 126 -1.34 1.57 17.21
N ALA A 127 -0.47 1.22 16.27
CA ALA A 127 0.22 -0.08 16.26
C ALA A 127 1.04 -0.30 17.53
N GLU A 128 1.81 0.71 17.94
CA GLU A 128 2.64 0.61 19.14
C GLU A 128 1.80 0.53 20.41
N GLU A 129 0.70 1.28 20.46
CA GLU A 129 -0.22 1.25 21.60
C GLU A 129 -0.92 -0.09 21.72
N GLU A 130 -1.34 -0.69 20.60
CA GLU A 130 -1.94 -2.02 20.57
C GLU A 130 -1.00 -3.09 21.13
N VAL A 131 0.27 -3.02 20.79
CA VAL A 131 1.28 -3.93 21.32
C VAL A 131 1.42 -3.78 22.84
N LYS A 132 1.42 -2.53 23.36
CA LYS A 132 1.49 -2.27 24.80
C LYS A 132 0.30 -2.79 25.56
N ASN A 133 -0.87 -2.78 24.95
CA ASN A 133 -2.12 -3.18 25.58
C ASN A 133 -2.43 -4.68 25.41
N SER A 134 -1.57 -5.41 24.74
CA SER A 134 -1.67 -6.86 24.59
C SER A 134 -1.02 -7.59 25.75
#